data_b3ce7d84adfea59e1adcb21b94865a94
#
_entry.id   b3ce7d84adfea59e1adcb21b94865a94
#
_cell.length_a   1.000
_cell.length_b   1.000
_cell.length_c   1.000
_cell.angle_alpha   90.00
_cell.angle_beta   90.00
_cell.angle_gamma   90.00
#
_symmetry.space_group_name_H-M   'P 1'
#
loop_
_entity.id
_entity.type
_entity.pdbx_description
1 polymer ?
#
loop_
_entity_poly.entity_id
_entity_poly.type
_entity_poly.pdbx_seq_one_letter_code
_entity_poly.pdbx_strand_id
1 'polypeptide(L)'
;FDNLGFVGTFHLGDMALRNINFGVAYNSRKNFARNYRVNYQSLNGSLSNAIAGLCSDNPNNLLTSNGAYDNGAPWLDILAYDNFLIAYSPDATVSNNKYYGLFSEGSTSGSGYLDVRENGYNNEYTFNFGGNISDRVFFGIGVGVIDLKYELISEYGEYLNGTTGETEIDGT
;
A
#
# COMPACT_ATOMS: atom_id res chain seq x y z
N PHE A 1 -26.74 0.26 -6.09
CA PHE A 1 -27.40 0.05 -4.78
C PHE A 1 -26.32 -0.14 -3.73
N ASP A 2 -26.36 0.64 -2.67
CA ASP A 2 -25.35 0.56 -1.61
C ASP A 2 -25.70 -0.52 -0.59
N ASN A 3 -26.98 -0.86 -0.48
CA ASN A 3 -27.45 -1.97 0.32
C ASN A 3 -28.77 -2.55 -0.24
N LEU A 4 -28.95 -3.83 -0.02
CA LEU A 4 -30.17 -4.57 -0.33
C LEU A 4 -30.35 -5.67 0.73
N GLY A 5 -31.54 -5.77 1.33
CA GLY A 5 -31.81 -6.80 2.31
C GLY A 5 -33.21 -7.37 2.15
N PHE A 6 -33.35 -8.61 2.57
CA PHE A 6 -34.62 -9.32 2.66
C PHE A 6 -34.73 -10.00 4.02
N VAL A 7 -35.92 -9.92 4.62
CA VAL A 7 -36.24 -10.61 5.87
C VAL A 7 -37.53 -11.39 5.67
N GLY A 8 -37.50 -12.66 6.00
CA GLY A 8 -38.68 -13.53 6.03
C GLY A 8 -39.00 -14.02 7.44
N THR A 9 -40.25 -14.10 7.74
CA THR A 9 -40.77 -14.62 9.02
C THR A 9 -41.74 -15.75 8.74
N PHE A 10 -41.52 -16.91 9.37
CA PHE A 10 -42.44 -18.04 9.35
C PHE A 10 -43.09 -18.17 10.71
N HIS A 11 -44.42 -18.15 10.74
CA HIS A 11 -45.22 -18.41 11.91
C HIS A 11 -45.55 -19.90 11.98
N LEU A 12 -45.17 -20.54 13.09
CA LEU A 12 -45.34 -21.99 13.30
C LEU A 12 -46.62 -22.32 14.11
N GLY A 13 -47.49 -21.32 14.34
CA GLY A 13 -48.74 -21.47 15.05
C GLY A 13 -48.57 -21.63 16.57
N ASP A 14 -49.33 -22.56 17.19
CA ASP A 14 -49.36 -22.71 18.64
C ASP A 14 -48.27 -23.64 19.23
N MET A 15 -47.24 -23.94 18.46
CA MET A 15 -46.06 -24.69 18.95
C MET A 15 -45.21 -23.84 19.89
N ALA A 16 -44.35 -24.49 20.68
CA ALA A 16 -43.42 -23.82 21.57
C ALA A 16 -42.50 -22.86 20.80
N LEU A 17 -42.08 -23.22 19.62
CA LEU A 17 -41.37 -22.33 18.68
C LEU A 17 -42.43 -21.56 17.86
N ARG A 18 -42.59 -20.29 18.18
CA ARG A 18 -43.64 -19.42 17.57
C ARG A 18 -43.25 -18.95 16.17
N ASN A 19 -42.06 -18.44 16.05
CA ASN A 19 -41.55 -17.83 14.82
C ASN A 19 -40.13 -18.26 14.52
N ILE A 20 -39.85 -18.37 13.23
CA ILE A 20 -38.49 -18.45 12.69
C ILE A 20 -38.34 -17.28 11.73
N ASN A 21 -37.25 -16.53 11.90
CA ASN A 21 -36.90 -15.42 11.06
C ASN A 21 -35.60 -15.73 10.34
N PHE A 22 -35.52 -15.38 9.08
CA PHE A 22 -34.26 -15.37 8.35
C PHE A 22 -34.10 -14.05 7.62
N GLY A 23 -32.87 -13.59 7.53
CA GLY A 23 -32.53 -12.36 6.81
C GLY A 23 -31.28 -12.57 5.97
N VAL A 24 -31.27 -11.98 4.81
CA VAL A 24 -30.11 -11.89 3.92
C VAL A 24 -29.95 -10.42 3.55
N ALA A 25 -28.73 -9.91 3.67
CA ALA A 25 -28.42 -8.55 3.26
C ALA A 25 -27.09 -8.50 2.50
N TYR A 26 -27.08 -7.62 1.51
CA TYR A 26 -25.87 -7.18 0.82
C TYR A 26 -25.61 -5.72 1.16
N ASN A 27 -24.41 -5.40 1.56
CA ASN A 27 -23.98 -4.05 1.84
C ASN A 27 -22.67 -3.76 1.07
N SER A 28 -22.68 -2.76 0.20
CA SER A 28 -21.46 -2.20 -0.37
C SER A 28 -20.90 -1.19 0.64
N ARG A 29 -19.86 -1.59 1.37
CA ARG A 29 -19.29 -0.77 2.46
C ARG A 29 -18.40 0.33 1.95
N LYS A 30 -17.59 0.04 0.90
CA LYS A 30 -16.64 1.00 0.36
C LYS A 30 -16.28 0.65 -1.09
N ASN A 31 -16.19 1.68 -1.90
CA ASN A 31 -15.60 1.63 -3.22
C ASN A 31 -14.28 2.41 -3.18
N PHE A 32 -13.18 1.76 -3.59
CA PHE A 32 -11.86 2.36 -3.69
C PHE A 32 -11.65 2.78 -5.15
N ALA A 33 -12.10 3.97 -5.50
CA ALA A 33 -11.93 4.52 -6.84
C ALA A 33 -11.33 5.92 -6.71
N ARG A 34 -10.01 6.00 -6.53
CA ARG A 34 -9.31 7.26 -6.37
C ARG A 34 -8.07 7.30 -7.25
N ASN A 35 -8.01 8.32 -8.10
CA ASN A 35 -6.85 8.59 -8.91
C ASN A 35 -6.41 10.02 -8.63
N TYR A 36 -5.14 10.20 -8.33
CA TYR A 36 -4.58 11.54 -8.15
C TYR A 36 -3.12 11.57 -8.57
N ARG A 37 -2.70 12.75 -9.00
CA ARG A 37 -1.32 13.07 -9.33
C ARG A 37 -0.87 14.27 -8.52
N VAL A 38 0.29 14.14 -7.90
CA VAL A 38 0.96 15.23 -7.19
C VAL A 38 2.21 15.57 -7.98
N ASN A 39 2.40 16.85 -8.30
CA ASN A 39 3.61 17.32 -8.95
C ASN A 39 4.38 18.21 -7.98
N TYR A 40 5.68 17.98 -7.89
CA TYR A 40 6.62 18.75 -7.09
C TYR A 40 7.49 19.58 -8.03
N GLN A 41 7.42 20.89 -7.94
CA GLN A 41 8.18 21.79 -8.82
C GLN A 41 9.62 22.02 -8.34
N SER A 42 9.88 21.76 -7.06
CA SER A 42 11.20 21.90 -6.46
C SER A 42 11.42 20.77 -5.47
N LEU A 43 12.45 19.99 -5.69
CA LEU A 43 12.90 18.94 -4.80
C LEU A 43 14.02 19.47 -3.90
N ASN A 44 13.96 19.10 -2.62
CA ASN A 44 15.01 19.37 -1.64
C ASN A 44 15.84 18.10 -1.33
N GLY A 45 15.66 17.05 -2.11
CA GLY A 45 16.31 15.77 -2.01
C GLY A 45 15.75 14.82 -3.06
N SER A 46 16.34 13.66 -3.20
CA SER A 46 15.94 12.64 -4.17
C SER A 46 15.66 11.30 -3.46
N LEU A 47 14.86 10.47 -4.08
CA LEU A 47 14.65 9.09 -3.63
C LEU A 47 15.98 8.34 -3.59
N SER A 48 16.89 8.61 -4.53
CA SER A 48 18.22 8.02 -4.55
C SER A 48 19.02 8.33 -3.27
N ASN A 49 18.88 9.55 -2.73
CA ASN A 49 19.54 9.91 -1.46
C ASN A 49 18.91 9.20 -0.26
N ALA A 50 17.60 9.02 -0.26
CA ALA A 50 16.93 8.25 0.79
C ALA A 50 17.39 6.78 0.78
N ILE A 51 17.48 6.16 -0.40
CA ILE A 51 17.98 4.80 -0.55
C ILE A 51 19.46 4.73 -0.12
N ALA A 52 20.30 5.67 -0.55
CA ALA A 52 21.70 5.74 -0.15
C ALA A 52 21.87 5.83 1.37
N GLY A 53 21.01 6.59 2.05
CA GLY A 53 20.98 6.67 3.52
C GLY A 53 20.67 5.32 4.15
N LEU A 54 19.61 4.65 3.70
CA LEU A 54 19.23 3.31 4.20
C LEU A 54 20.34 2.28 3.96
N CYS A 55 20.99 2.31 2.78
CA CYS A 55 22.14 1.45 2.48
C CYS A 55 23.33 1.70 3.40
N SER A 56 23.58 2.98 3.73
CA SER A 56 24.70 3.37 4.59
C SER A 56 24.48 2.96 6.06
N ASP A 57 23.25 2.98 6.51
CA ASP A 57 22.86 2.59 7.87
C ASP A 57 22.93 1.05 8.09
N ASN A 58 22.93 0.27 7.02
CA ASN A 58 23.05 -1.17 7.12
C ASN A 58 24.53 -1.61 7.02
N PRO A 59 25.17 -2.02 8.15
CA PRO A 59 26.59 -2.36 8.18
C PRO A 59 26.94 -3.61 7.34
N ASN A 60 25.95 -4.45 7.04
CA ASN A 60 26.13 -5.68 6.27
C ASN A 60 25.83 -5.49 4.77
N ASN A 61 25.51 -4.28 4.35
CA ASN A 61 25.16 -3.99 2.97
C ASN A 61 26.42 -3.80 2.12
N LEU A 62 26.91 -4.90 1.55
CA LEU A 62 28.13 -4.95 0.72
C LEU A 62 27.75 -5.00 -0.76
N LEU A 63 27.18 -3.91 -1.28
CA LEU A 63 26.76 -3.81 -2.69
C LEU A 63 27.94 -3.84 -3.66
N THR A 64 29.12 -3.46 -3.20
CA THR A 64 30.36 -3.49 -4.01
C THR A 64 30.98 -4.87 -4.15
N SER A 65 30.47 -5.88 -3.43
CA SER A 65 30.98 -7.25 -3.50
C SER A 65 30.25 -8.07 -4.55
N ASN A 66 30.95 -8.98 -5.20
CA ASN A 66 30.33 -10.04 -6.00
C ASN A 66 29.57 -10.97 -5.08
N GLY A 67 28.27 -10.82 -4.97
CA GLY A 67 27.44 -11.62 -4.08
C GLY A 67 26.54 -10.81 -3.16
N ALA A 68 26.19 -9.58 -3.55
CA ALA A 68 25.22 -8.78 -2.82
C ALA A 68 23.88 -9.54 -2.62
N TYR A 69 23.45 -10.31 -3.62
CA TYR A 69 22.29 -11.19 -3.55
C TYR A 69 22.47 -12.33 -2.53
N ASP A 70 23.65 -12.94 -2.51
CA ASP A 70 23.98 -14.06 -1.61
C ASP A 70 24.15 -13.58 -0.18
N ASN A 71 24.54 -12.34 0.02
CA ASN A 71 24.72 -11.71 1.34
C ASN A 71 23.39 -11.17 1.91
N GLY A 72 22.27 -11.32 1.19
CA GLY A 72 20.98 -10.90 1.68
C GLY A 72 20.78 -9.39 1.70
N ALA A 73 21.46 -8.63 0.86
CA ALA A 73 21.21 -7.20 0.67
C ALA A 73 19.77 -6.97 0.17
N PRO A 74 19.10 -5.88 0.61
CA PRO A 74 17.77 -5.56 0.14
C PRO A 74 17.73 -5.38 -1.38
N TRP A 75 16.67 -5.88 -2.01
CA TRP A 75 16.49 -5.78 -3.46
C TRP A 75 16.54 -4.35 -3.98
N LEU A 76 15.94 -3.42 -3.24
CA LEU A 76 15.93 -2.00 -3.62
C LEU A 76 17.33 -1.43 -3.67
N ASP A 77 18.18 -1.79 -2.71
CA ASP A 77 19.56 -1.33 -2.60
C ASP A 77 20.39 -1.87 -3.77
N ILE A 78 20.23 -3.15 -4.10
CA ILE A 78 20.90 -3.79 -5.23
C ILE A 78 20.48 -3.13 -6.54
N LEU A 79 19.17 -2.97 -6.77
CA LEU A 79 18.65 -2.32 -7.99
C LEU A 79 19.13 -0.88 -8.11
N ALA A 80 19.15 -0.13 -7.02
CA ALA A 80 19.61 1.25 -7.03
C ALA A 80 21.11 1.35 -7.35
N TYR A 81 21.91 0.44 -6.81
CA TYR A 81 23.34 0.41 -7.07
C TYR A 81 23.67 -0.04 -8.51
N ASP A 82 23.04 -1.12 -8.99
CA ASP A 82 23.27 -1.67 -10.33
C ASP A 82 22.80 -0.70 -11.45
N ASN A 83 21.82 0.14 -11.16
CA ASN A 83 21.32 1.16 -12.09
C ASN A 83 21.93 2.56 -11.85
N PHE A 84 22.99 2.66 -11.06
CA PHE A 84 23.73 3.90 -10.80
C PHE A 84 22.88 5.03 -10.15
N LEU A 85 21.77 4.67 -9.49
CA LEU A 85 20.99 5.64 -8.70
C LEU A 85 21.69 6.00 -7.39
N ILE A 86 22.53 5.09 -6.89
CA ILE A 86 23.41 5.32 -5.74
C ILE A 86 24.82 4.88 -6.10
N ALA A 87 25.80 5.51 -5.49
CA ALA A 87 27.20 5.18 -5.68
C ALA A 87 27.91 5.01 -4.34
N TYR A 88 28.95 4.16 -4.32
CA TYR A 88 29.78 3.94 -3.14
C TYR A 88 30.84 5.01 -3.03
N SER A 89 31.02 5.56 -1.82
CA SER A 89 32.12 6.46 -1.49
C SER A 89 33.16 5.71 -0.68
N PRO A 90 34.37 5.51 -1.22
CA PRO A 90 35.48 4.90 -0.47
C PRO A 90 36.02 5.83 0.63
N ASP A 91 35.74 7.12 0.55
CA ASP A 91 36.26 8.14 1.47
C ASP A 91 35.22 8.47 2.56
N ALA A 92 35.08 7.56 3.54
CA ALA A 92 34.20 7.71 4.68
C ALA A 92 34.60 8.82 5.67
N THR A 93 35.66 9.58 5.37
CA THR A 93 36.14 10.65 6.26
C THR A 93 35.34 11.93 6.15
N VAL A 94 34.53 12.10 5.08
CA VAL A 94 33.77 13.32 4.82
C VAL A 94 32.29 13.20 5.22
N SER A 95 31.76 12.01 5.26
CA SER A 95 30.41 11.73 5.79
C SER A 95 30.33 10.31 6.32
N ASN A 96 29.53 10.09 7.37
CA ASN A 96 29.25 8.74 7.87
C ASN A 96 28.50 7.86 6.84
N ASN A 97 28.22 8.38 5.66
CA ASN A 97 27.49 7.69 4.61
C ASN A 97 28.46 7.00 3.65
N LYS A 98 28.39 5.69 3.57
CA LYS A 98 29.16 4.88 2.61
C LYS A 98 28.63 4.99 1.19
N TYR A 99 27.34 5.31 1.05
CA TYR A 99 26.65 5.47 -0.23
C TYR A 99 26.08 6.88 -0.35
N TYR A 100 26.04 7.40 -1.54
CA TYR A 100 25.46 8.70 -1.86
C TYR A 100 24.54 8.58 -3.08
N GLY A 101 23.48 9.40 -3.10
CA GLY A 101 22.52 9.49 -4.19
C GLY A 101 22.90 10.58 -5.19
N LEU A 102 21.99 10.83 -6.14
CA LEU A 102 22.22 11.73 -7.25
C LEU A 102 21.96 13.23 -6.92
N PHE A 103 21.31 13.50 -5.80
CA PHE A 103 20.99 14.87 -5.41
C PHE A 103 22.04 15.44 -4.48
N SER A 104 22.65 16.55 -4.88
CA SER A 104 23.61 17.32 -4.06
C SER A 104 23.02 18.68 -3.74
N GLU A 105 22.88 18.99 -2.46
CA GLU A 105 22.35 20.26 -1.98
C GLU A 105 23.20 21.44 -2.53
N GLY A 106 22.52 22.46 -3.06
CA GLY A 106 23.16 23.64 -3.63
C GLY A 106 23.68 23.50 -5.07
N SER A 107 23.78 22.26 -5.61
CA SER A 107 24.23 22.03 -6.99
C SER A 107 23.22 21.26 -7.84
N THR A 108 22.31 20.53 -7.24
CA THR A 108 21.25 19.83 -7.97
C THR A 108 19.91 20.52 -7.72
N SER A 109 19.14 20.67 -8.78
CA SER A 109 17.73 21.06 -8.72
C SER A 109 16.89 20.00 -9.38
N GLY A 110 15.59 19.96 -9.08
CA GLY A 110 14.75 18.96 -9.72
C GLY A 110 13.28 19.17 -9.46
N SER A 111 12.50 18.44 -10.23
CA SER A 111 11.05 18.32 -10.08
C SER A 111 10.67 16.84 -10.03
N GLY A 112 9.50 16.53 -9.52
CA GLY A 112 9.03 15.16 -9.45
C GLY A 112 7.53 15.04 -9.54
N TYR A 113 7.05 13.83 -9.71
CA TYR A 113 5.63 13.51 -9.67
C TYR A 113 5.37 12.20 -8.94
N LEU A 114 4.18 12.11 -8.40
CA LEU A 114 3.63 10.88 -7.84
C LEU A 114 2.23 10.69 -8.43
N ASP A 115 2.04 9.64 -9.19
CA ASP A 115 0.75 9.21 -9.72
C ASP A 115 0.26 8.01 -8.90
N VAL A 116 -0.95 8.10 -8.37
CA VAL A 116 -1.52 7.05 -7.54
C VAL A 116 -2.90 6.68 -8.05
N ARG A 117 -3.10 5.38 -8.26
CA ARG A 117 -4.37 4.78 -8.67
C ARG A 117 -4.78 3.74 -7.65
N GLU A 118 -5.90 4.02 -7.01
CA GLU A 118 -6.55 3.08 -6.11
C GLU A 118 -7.81 2.54 -6.78
N ASN A 119 -7.98 1.23 -6.76
CA ASN A 119 -9.15 0.54 -7.30
C ASN A 119 -9.55 -0.61 -6.38
N GLY A 120 -10.85 -0.86 -6.30
CA GLY A 120 -11.34 -1.98 -5.54
C GLY A 120 -12.69 -1.73 -4.87
N TYR A 121 -13.10 -2.70 -4.07
CA TYR A 121 -14.37 -2.68 -3.35
C TYR A 121 -14.26 -3.44 -2.04
N ASN A 122 -15.20 -3.14 -1.14
CA ASN A 122 -15.43 -3.89 0.10
C ASN A 122 -16.94 -4.10 0.22
N ASN A 123 -17.37 -5.33 -0.02
CA ASN A 123 -18.75 -5.76 0.05
C ASN A 123 -18.96 -6.73 1.21
N GLU A 124 -20.11 -6.66 1.84
CA GLU A 124 -20.51 -7.56 2.91
C GLU A 124 -21.83 -8.25 2.58
N TYR A 125 -21.83 -9.55 2.73
CA TYR A 125 -23.02 -10.41 2.67
C TYR A 125 -23.34 -10.89 4.08
N THR A 126 -24.51 -10.55 4.59
CA THR A 126 -24.92 -10.92 5.94
C THR A 126 -26.09 -11.89 5.89
N PHE A 127 -25.98 -12.96 6.65
CA PHE A 127 -27.01 -13.96 6.83
C PHE A 127 -27.42 -13.98 8.28
N ASN A 128 -28.70 -13.80 8.56
CA ASN A 128 -29.25 -13.78 9.90
C ASN A 128 -30.31 -14.87 10.04
N PHE A 129 -30.30 -15.53 11.16
CA PHE A 129 -31.31 -16.49 11.56
C PHE A 129 -31.72 -16.23 12.99
N GLY A 130 -33.00 -16.27 13.29
CA GLY A 130 -33.52 -16.05 14.63
C GLY A 130 -34.84 -16.72 14.85
N GLY A 131 -35.26 -16.76 16.10
CA GLY A 131 -36.54 -17.35 16.46
C GLY A 131 -37.02 -16.89 17.82
N ASN A 132 -38.30 -17.24 18.08
CA ASN A 132 -39.00 -16.90 19.29
C ASN A 132 -39.67 -18.16 19.86
N ILE A 133 -39.38 -18.46 21.12
CA ILE A 133 -39.93 -19.60 21.86
C ILE A 133 -40.92 -19.08 22.89
N SER A 134 -42.20 -19.41 22.69
CA SER A 134 -43.28 -19.13 23.63
C SER A 134 -43.43 -17.65 24.06
N ASP A 135 -42.95 -16.72 23.20
CA ASP A 135 -42.91 -15.28 23.46
C ASP A 135 -42.12 -14.87 24.72
N ARG A 136 -41.23 -15.76 25.17
CA ARG A 136 -40.40 -15.57 26.36
C ARG A 136 -38.90 -15.58 26.05
N VAL A 137 -38.48 -16.39 25.09
CA VAL A 137 -37.08 -16.53 24.73
C VAL A 137 -36.89 -16.19 23.27
N PHE A 138 -36.04 -15.24 23.01
CA PHE A 138 -35.62 -14.83 21.67
C PHE A 138 -34.15 -15.20 21.46
N PHE A 139 -33.87 -15.79 20.32
CA PHE A 139 -32.50 -16.13 19.94
C PHE A 139 -32.21 -15.69 18.52
N GLY A 140 -30.95 -15.46 18.24
CA GLY A 140 -30.49 -15.10 16.90
C GLY A 140 -29.01 -15.33 16.72
N ILE A 141 -28.65 -15.67 15.49
CA ILE A 141 -27.28 -15.82 15.03
C ILE A 141 -27.15 -15.10 13.70
N GLY A 142 -26.02 -14.41 13.51
CA GLY A 142 -25.69 -13.75 12.26
C GLY A 142 -24.29 -14.15 11.81
N VAL A 143 -24.12 -14.31 10.48
CA VAL A 143 -22.85 -14.57 9.84
C VAL A 143 -22.67 -13.52 8.74
N GLY A 144 -21.53 -12.82 8.78
CA GLY A 144 -21.12 -11.87 7.76
C GLY A 144 -19.94 -12.43 6.95
N VAL A 145 -20.06 -12.36 5.64
CA VAL A 145 -18.98 -12.69 4.69
C VAL A 145 -18.55 -11.41 4.01
N ILE A 146 -17.26 -11.10 4.07
CA ILE A 146 -16.67 -9.92 3.47
C ILE A 146 -15.92 -10.32 2.20
N ASP A 147 -16.25 -9.67 1.09
CA ASP A 147 -15.54 -9.74 -0.17
C ASP A 147 -14.79 -8.41 -0.38
N LEU A 148 -13.46 -8.47 -0.25
CA LEU A 148 -12.58 -7.32 -0.35
C LEU A 148 -11.62 -7.51 -1.52
N LYS A 149 -11.65 -6.54 -2.45
CA LYS A 149 -10.61 -6.36 -3.46
C LYS A 149 -10.01 -4.97 -3.27
N TYR A 150 -8.69 -4.90 -3.21
CA TYR A 150 -7.96 -3.64 -3.17
C TYR A 150 -6.71 -3.73 -4.04
N GLU A 151 -6.54 -2.76 -4.89
CA GLU A 151 -5.41 -2.62 -5.79
C GLU A 151 -4.89 -1.19 -5.70
N LEU A 152 -3.60 -1.05 -5.43
CA LEU A 152 -2.89 0.22 -5.42
C LEU A 152 -1.75 0.13 -6.43
N ILE A 153 -1.75 1.05 -7.38
CA ILE A 153 -0.64 1.27 -8.31
C ILE A 153 -0.12 2.67 -8.04
N SER A 154 1.17 2.78 -7.76
CA SER A 154 1.83 4.07 -7.61
C SER A 154 3.05 4.13 -8.52
N GLU A 155 3.19 5.26 -9.18
CA GLU A 155 4.32 5.59 -10.05
C GLU A 155 4.93 6.88 -9.53
N TYR A 156 6.23 6.86 -9.31
CA TYR A 156 7.00 8.01 -8.85
C TYR A 156 8.12 8.29 -9.83
N GLY A 157 8.30 9.54 -10.21
CA GLY A 157 9.38 9.94 -11.09
C GLY A 157 10.01 11.26 -10.64
N GLU A 158 11.30 11.40 -10.89
CA GLU A 158 12.09 12.59 -10.64
C GLU A 158 12.86 13.00 -11.90
N TYR A 159 12.93 14.31 -12.11
CA TYR A 159 13.80 14.96 -13.09
C TYR A 159 14.82 15.78 -12.33
N LEU A 160 16.09 15.39 -12.41
CA LEU A 160 17.17 16.06 -11.72
C LEU A 160 18.08 16.77 -12.72
N ASN A 161 18.33 18.06 -12.47
CA ASN A 161 19.27 18.90 -13.22
C ASN A 161 20.46 19.21 -12.32
N GLY A 162 21.64 18.83 -12.74
CA GLY A 162 22.89 19.06 -12.02
C GLY A 162 23.98 19.59 -12.91
N THR A 163 25.17 19.76 -12.35
CA THR A 163 26.36 20.20 -13.08
C THR A 163 26.88 19.17 -14.10
N THR A 164 26.40 17.94 -14.05
CA THR A 164 26.83 16.81 -14.89
C THR A 164 25.79 16.34 -15.92
N GLY A 165 24.64 17.01 -16.01
CA GLY A 165 23.57 16.66 -16.97
C GLY A 165 22.23 16.37 -16.32
N GLU A 166 21.23 16.19 -17.16
CA GLU A 166 19.88 15.79 -16.75
C GLU A 166 19.81 14.30 -16.50
N THR A 167 19.20 13.91 -15.38
CA THR A 167 18.95 12.51 -15.05
C THR A 167 17.48 12.34 -14.73
N GLU A 168 16.83 11.44 -15.46
CA GLU A 168 15.46 11.01 -15.19
C GLU A 168 15.50 9.76 -14.31
N ILE A 169 14.79 9.79 -13.21
CA ILE A 169 14.58 8.62 -12.34
C ILE A 169 13.10 8.29 -12.41
N ASP A 170 12.77 7.16 -13.01
CA ASP A 170 11.42 6.64 -13.15
C ASP A 170 11.32 5.32 -12.37
N GLY A 171 10.31 5.24 -11.51
CA GLY A 171 10.05 4.07 -10.68
C GLY A 171 8.56 3.71 -10.67
N THR A 172 8.23 2.51 -11.07
CA THR A 172 6.89 1.91 -11.06
C THR A 172 6.71 0.88 -9.96
#